data_6fcb34511403108f71d12f9dc661bb4e
#
_entry.id   6fcb34511403108f71d12f9dc661bb4e
#
_cell.length_a   1.000
_cell.length_b   1.000
_cell.length_c   1.000
_cell.angle_alpha   90.00
_cell.angle_beta   90.00
_cell.angle_gamma   90.00
#
_symmetry.space_group_name_H-M   'P 1'
#
loop_
_entity.id
_entity.type
_entity.pdbx_description
1 polymer ?
#
loop_
_entity_poly.entity_id
_entity_poly.type
_entity_poly.pdbx_seq_one_letter_code
_entity_poly.pdbx_strand_id
1 'polypeptide(L)'
;MSLLNKLRELGISENLIKEIEKFRSQYPVDKEYESRIPVPTQFYYGSDVWEQGGVGERAIPAVLCGENLLLVGEKATGKNLFAENLAGVFNRPRWDVSFHVNMDAASLIGTDTFSAGEVTFRPGPVYTAAKTGGFAVLDEINMAKSEAMAVLHATLDFRRTIDVPGYDRLSLHPATRFIATMNYGYAGTKELNEALVSRFAVSGCL
;
A
#
# COMPACT_ATOMS: atom_id res chain seq x y z
N MET A 1 13.61 20.24 -3.04
CA MET A 1 12.21 20.73 -2.95
C MET A 1 11.38 19.67 -2.26
N SER A 2 10.53 20.02 -1.27
CA SER A 2 9.73 19.00 -0.57
C SER A 2 8.59 18.51 -1.49
N LEU A 3 8.17 17.24 -1.32
CA LEU A 3 7.05 16.68 -2.07
C LEU A 3 5.76 17.50 -1.88
N LEU A 4 5.53 18.04 -0.70
CA LEU A 4 4.36 18.89 -0.42
C LEU A 4 4.39 20.20 -1.21
N ASN A 5 5.57 20.80 -1.41
CA ASN A 5 5.69 21.98 -2.26
C ASN A 5 5.35 21.67 -3.72
N LYS A 6 5.77 20.50 -4.21
CA LYS A 6 5.37 20.05 -5.55
C LYS A 6 3.86 19.87 -5.69
N LEU A 7 3.20 19.33 -4.67
CA LEU A 7 1.72 19.23 -4.66
C LEU A 7 1.05 20.60 -4.70
N ARG A 8 1.59 21.60 -3.98
CA ARG A 8 1.10 22.99 -4.04
C ARG A 8 1.23 23.59 -5.44
N GLU A 9 2.37 23.37 -6.08
CA GLU A 9 2.60 23.83 -7.46
C GLU A 9 1.66 23.19 -8.48
N LEU A 10 1.21 21.97 -8.23
CA LEU A 10 0.25 21.23 -9.04
C LEU A 10 -1.22 21.56 -8.70
N GLY A 11 -1.47 22.48 -7.78
CA GLY A 11 -2.82 22.95 -7.48
C GLY A 11 -3.58 22.14 -6.45
N ILE A 12 -2.94 21.17 -5.77
CA ILE A 12 -3.56 20.46 -4.64
C ILE A 12 -3.89 21.46 -3.53
N SER A 13 -5.13 21.40 -3.04
CA SER A 13 -5.65 22.38 -2.08
C SER A 13 -4.83 22.41 -0.79
N GLU A 14 -4.63 23.62 -0.24
CA GLU A 14 -3.90 23.81 1.00
C GLU A 14 -4.52 23.09 2.20
N ASN A 15 -5.83 22.86 2.17
CA ASN A 15 -6.52 22.08 3.20
C ASN A 15 -6.07 20.62 3.20
N LEU A 16 -5.95 19.98 2.02
CA LEU A 16 -5.44 18.62 1.91
C LEU A 16 -3.98 18.54 2.35
N ILE A 17 -3.17 19.54 2.00
CA ILE A 17 -1.76 19.57 2.42
C ILE A 17 -1.64 19.67 3.95
N LYS A 18 -2.44 20.50 4.61
CA LYS A 18 -2.49 20.57 6.09
C LYS A 18 -2.91 19.24 6.72
N GLU A 19 -3.88 18.54 6.14
CA GLU A 19 -4.27 17.22 6.65
C GLU A 19 -3.16 16.17 6.45
N ILE A 20 -2.39 16.24 5.37
CA ILE A 20 -1.18 15.39 5.19
C ILE A 20 -0.13 15.72 6.26
N GLU A 21 0.15 16.99 6.51
CA GLU A 21 1.10 17.43 7.55
C GLU A 21 0.66 16.95 8.93
N LYS A 22 -0.63 17.06 9.24
CA LYS A 22 -1.23 16.55 10.48
C LYS A 22 -1.08 15.02 10.59
N PHE A 23 -1.36 14.28 9.52
CA PHE A 23 -1.17 12.83 9.46
C PHE A 23 0.29 12.45 9.76
N ARG A 24 1.26 13.12 9.12
CA ARG A 24 2.69 12.88 9.36
C ARG A 24 3.07 13.12 10.83
N SER A 25 2.55 14.18 11.44
CA SER A 25 2.82 14.55 12.85
C SER A 25 2.17 13.56 13.82
N GLN A 26 0.97 13.08 13.49
CA GLN A 26 0.22 12.13 14.31
C GLN A 26 0.87 10.74 14.31
N TYR A 27 1.53 10.36 13.21
CA TYR A 27 2.11 9.04 13.04
C TYR A 27 3.62 9.16 12.69
N PRO A 28 4.48 9.46 13.68
CA PRO A 28 5.93 9.46 13.46
C PRO A 28 6.41 8.07 13.03
N VAL A 29 7.50 8.01 12.29
CA VAL A 29 8.12 6.77 11.84
C VAL A 29 9.27 6.43 12.77
N ASP A 30 9.37 5.16 13.16
CA ASP A 30 10.50 4.66 13.93
C ASP A 30 11.80 4.74 13.12
N LYS A 31 12.90 5.13 13.76
CA LYS A 31 14.21 5.35 13.11
C LYS A 31 14.67 4.18 12.26
N GLU A 32 14.39 2.96 12.68
CA GLU A 32 14.80 1.75 11.95
C GLU A 32 14.14 1.61 10.58
N TYR A 33 12.96 2.27 10.37
CA TYR A 33 12.21 2.23 9.12
C TYR A 33 12.33 3.51 8.29
N GLU A 34 13.02 4.54 8.77
CA GLU A 34 13.19 5.80 8.02
C GLU A 34 13.83 5.58 6.65
N SER A 35 14.77 4.65 6.55
CA SER A 35 15.44 4.30 5.29
C SER A 35 14.50 3.69 4.23
N ARG A 36 13.30 3.25 4.64
CA ARG A 36 12.26 2.73 3.76
C ARG A 36 11.28 3.78 3.28
N ILE A 37 11.39 5.01 3.76
CA ILE A 37 10.56 6.12 3.27
C ILE A 37 11.08 6.50 1.89
N PRO A 38 10.25 6.40 0.83
CA PRO A 38 10.70 6.75 -0.50
C PRO A 38 11.07 8.23 -0.59
N VAL A 39 12.22 8.49 -1.22
CA VAL A 39 12.61 9.82 -1.70
C VAL A 39 12.55 9.75 -3.24
N PRO A 40 11.37 9.94 -3.85
CA PRO A 40 11.22 9.73 -5.27
C PRO A 40 12.16 10.63 -6.06
N THR A 41 13.01 10.04 -6.89
CA THR A 41 13.89 10.77 -7.82
C THR A 41 13.10 11.38 -8.97
N GLN A 42 11.97 10.76 -9.29
CA GLN A 42 11.01 11.23 -10.27
C GLN A 42 9.65 11.40 -9.60
N PHE A 43 9.14 12.63 -9.61
CA PHE A 43 7.74 12.84 -9.33
C PHE A 43 6.94 12.36 -10.54
N TYR A 44 5.84 11.63 -10.34
CA TYR A 44 5.04 11.14 -11.45
C TYR A 44 4.59 12.30 -12.35
N TYR A 45 5.00 12.25 -13.62
CA TYR A 45 4.86 13.38 -14.56
C TYR A 45 3.51 13.47 -15.29
N GLY A 46 2.58 12.55 -15.06
CA GLY A 46 1.21 12.81 -15.51
C GLY A 46 0.71 14.04 -14.77
N SER A 47 0.81 15.23 -15.39
CA SER A 47 0.29 16.47 -14.79
C SER A 47 -1.14 16.30 -14.33
N ASP A 48 -1.94 15.66 -15.16
CA ASP A 48 -3.32 15.24 -14.94
C ASP A 48 -3.53 14.30 -13.72
N VAL A 49 -2.51 13.56 -13.28
CA VAL A 49 -2.61 12.67 -12.12
C VAL A 49 -2.78 13.46 -10.81
N TRP A 50 -2.12 14.59 -10.68
CA TRP A 50 -2.14 15.44 -9.48
C TRP A 50 -2.99 16.71 -9.65
N GLU A 51 -3.52 16.97 -10.85
CA GLU A 51 -4.41 18.09 -11.11
C GLU A 51 -5.83 17.85 -10.57
N GLN A 52 -6.65 18.89 -10.63
CA GLN A 52 -8.04 18.82 -10.19
C GLN A 52 -8.82 17.72 -10.95
N GLY A 53 -9.40 16.80 -10.21
CA GLY A 53 -10.09 15.61 -10.75
C GLY A 53 -9.16 14.43 -11.05
N GLY A 54 -7.84 14.58 -10.91
CA GLY A 54 -6.86 13.52 -11.15
C GLY A 54 -6.86 12.42 -10.08
N VAL A 55 -6.11 11.35 -10.36
CA VAL A 55 -6.00 10.19 -9.45
C VAL A 55 -5.41 10.59 -8.10
N GLY A 56 -4.42 11.48 -8.09
CA GLY A 56 -3.76 11.96 -6.87
C GLY A 56 -4.68 12.75 -5.96
N GLU A 57 -5.52 13.64 -6.53
CA GLU A 57 -6.50 14.39 -5.76
C GLU A 57 -7.53 13.49 -5.08
N ARG A 58 -7.91 12.37 -5.70
CA ARG A 58 -8.82 11.38 -5.12
C ARG A 58 -8.13 10.43 -4.15
N ALA A 59 -6.87 10.06 -4.41
CA ALA A 59 -6.11 9.14 -3.58
C ALA A 59 -5.75 9.73 -2.21
N ILE A 60 -5.41 11.03 -2.14
CA ILE A 60 -5.06 11.69 -0.88
C ILE A 60 -6.19 11.61 0.15
N PRO A 61 -7.43 12.05 -0.14
CA PRO A 61 -8.55 11.92 0.79
C PRO A 61 -8.83 10.46 1.18
N ALA A 62 -8.78 9.53 0.24
CA ALA A 62 -9.01 8.12 0.53
C ALA A 62 -7.98 7.58 1.55
N VAL A 63 -6.68 7.89 1.37
CA VAL A 63 -5.64 7.54 2.34
C VAL A 63 -5.88 8.18 3.70
N LEU A 64 -6.26 9.47 3.74
CA LEU A 64 -6.58 10.19 4.97
C LEU A 64 -7.79 9.59 5.70
N CYS A 65 -8.81 9.15 4.96
CA CYS A 65 -10.00 8.46 5.50
C CYS A 65 -9.73 7.03 5.95
N GLY A 66 -8.53 6.48 5.75
CA GLY A 66 -8.22 5.13 6.18
C GLY A 66 -8.39 4.05 5.12
N GLU A 67 -8.76 4.43 3.90
CA GLU A 67 -9.04 3.52 2.79
C GLU A 67 -7.76 2.94 2.18
N ASN A 68 -7.87 1.71 1.69
CA ASN A 68 -6.86 1.10 0.83
C ASN A 68 -7.14 1.48 -0.63
N LEU A 69 -6.12 1.50 -1.47
CA LEU A 69 -6.26 1.93 -2.86
C LEU A 69 -6.05 0.76 -3.84
N LEU A 70 -6.87 0.70 -4.89
CA LEU A 70 -6.66 -0.16 -6.04
C LEU A 70 -6.39 0.69 -7.28
N LEU A 71 -5.17 0.63 -7.79
CA LEU A 71 -4.73 1.32 -9.01
C LEU A 71 -4.89 0.37 -10.20
N VAL A 72 -5.80 0.70 -11.07
CA VAL A 72 -6.12 -0.10 -12.27
C VAL A 72 -5.63 0.64 -13.50
N GLY A 73 -4.98 -0.03 -14.43
CA GLY A 73 -4.53 0.61 -15.67
C GLY A 73 -3.70 -0.34 -16.53
N GLU A 74 -3.34 0.12 -17.72
CA GLU A 74 -2.47 -0.61 -18.63
C GLU A 74 -1.07 -0.82 -18.06
N LYS A 75 -0.31 -1.73 -18.64
CA LYS A 75 1.09 -1.95 -18.25
C LYS A 75 1.92 -0.68 -18.53
N ALA A 76 2.87 -0.42 -17.65
CA ALA A 76 3.81 0.70 -17.76
C ALA A 76 3.20 2.11 -17.66
N THR A 77 1.98 2.26 -17.14
CA THR A 77 1.34 3.57 -16.89
C THR A 77 1.84 4.29 -15.62
N GLY A 78 2.83 3.75 -14.92
CA GLY A 78 3.43 4.40 -13.76
C GLY A 78 2.76 4.13 -12.41
N LYS A 79 1.87 3.12 -12.29
CA LYS A 79 1.17 2.77 -11.04
C LYS A 79 2.12 2.62 -9.84
N ASN A 80 3.25 1.94 -10.02
CA ASN A 80 4.24 1.73 -8.96
C ASN A 80 4.98 3.02 -8.61
N LEU A 81 5.26 3.88 -9.58
CA LEU A 81 5.84 5.20 -9.35
C LEU A 81 4.86 6.10 -8.58
N PHE A 82 3.57 6.04 -8.92
CA PHE A 82 2.53 6.76 -8.18
C PHE A 82 2.43 6.27 -6.73
N ALA A 83 2.42 4.95 -6.50
CA ALA A 83 2.41 4.38 -5.14
C ALA A 83 3.64 4.80 -4.33
N GLU A 84 4.83 4.85 -4.96
CA GLU A 84 6.06 5.36 -4.35
C GLU A 84 5.94 6.84 -3.96
N ASN A 85 5.47 7.67 -4.89
CA ASN A 85 5.25 9.10 -4.62
C ASN A 85 4.24 9.30 -3.48
N LEU A 86 3.15 8.53 -3.45
CA LEU A 86 2.14 8.61 -2.42
C LEU A 86 2.72 8.25 -1.04
N ALA A 87 3.51 7.18 -0.94
CA ALA A 87 4.20 6.81 0.30
C ALA A 87 5.15 7.93 0.77
N GLY A 88 5.90 8.55 -0.14
CA GLY A 88 6.74 9.71 0.14
C GLY A 88 5.94 10.93 0.59
N VAL A 89 4.80 11.21 -0.07
CA VAL A 89 3.89 12.31 0.29
C VAL A 89 3.36 12.14 1.71
N PHE A 90 3.05 10.92 2.15
CA PHE A 90 2.59 10.64 3.51
C PHE A 90 3.73 10.38 4.50
N ASN A 91 4.99 10.43 4.04
CA ASN A 91 6.18 10.13 4.85
C ASN A 91 6.07 8.74 5.51
N ARG A 92 5.70 7.71 4.71
CA ARG A 92 5.51 6.35 5.22
C ARG A 92 6.55 5.39 4.67
N PRO A 93 7.08 4.47 5.51
CA PRO A 93 7.93 3.40 5.03
C PRO A 93 7.13 2.48 4.09
N ARG A 94 7.80 1.96 3.06
CA ARG A 94 7.18 1.18 2.00
C ARG A 94 7.69 -0.26 2.00
N TRP A 95 6.77 -1.19 1.77
CA TRP A 95 7.04 -2.61 1.51
C TRP A 95 6.36 -3.02 0.21
N ASP A 96 7.14 -3.57 -0.70
CA ASP A 96 6.66 -4.03 -2.01
C ASP A 96 6.47 -5.54 -1.99
N VAL A 97 5.36 -5.99 -2.56
CA VAL A 97 5.00 -7.39 -2.74
C VAL A 97 4.57 -7.58 -4.18
N SER A 98 5.38 -8.24 -5.00
CA SER A 98 5.00 -8.60 -6.37
C SER A 98 4.31 -9.95 -6.37
N PHE A 99 3.04 -9.97 -6.75
CA PHE A 99 2.24 -11.18 -6.78
C PHE A 99 2.56 -12.05 -8.00
N HIS A 100 2.60 -13.34 -7.80
CA HIS A 100 2.77 -14.33 -8.84
C HIS A 100 2.05 -15.64 -8.48
N VAL A 101 1.89 -16.53 -9.46
CA VAL A 101 1.07 -17.75 -9.34
C VAL A 101 1.55 -18.74 -8.25
N ASN A 102 2.80 -18.66 -7.80
CA ASN A 102 3.35 -19.56 -6.79
C ASN A 102 3.46 -18.91 -5.40
N MET A 103 2.93 -17.68 -5.22
CA MET A 103 2.95 -17.02 -3.93
C MET A 103 1.96 -17.68 -2.97
N ASP A 104 2.38 -17.82 -1.72
CA ASP A 104 1.60 -18.36 -0.61
C ASP A 104 1.35 -17.31 0.49
N ALA A 105 0.53 -17.66 1.46
CA ALA A 105 0.22 -16.81 2.61
C ALA A 105 1.46 -16.52 3.48
N ALA A 106 2.37 -17.49 3.59
CA ALA A 106 3.59 -17.36 4.38
C ALA A 106 4.52 -16.28 3.81
N SER A 107 4.60 -16.17 2.50
CA SER A 107 5.37 -15.11 1.81
C SER A 107 4.86 -13.70 2.12
N LEU A 108 3.59 -13.55 2.44
CA LEU A 108 2.94 -12.27 2.77
C LEU A 108 3.05 -11.93 4.25
N ILE A 109 2.70 -12.90 5.09
CA ILE A 109 2.52 -12.68 6.53
C ILE A 109 3.81 -13.00 7.30
N GLY A 110 4.50 -14.08 6.90
CA GLY A 110 5.69 -14.57 7.59
C GLY A 110 5.61 -16.05 7.88
N THR A 111 6.70 -16.58 8.38
CA THR A 111 6.86 -18.00 8.67
C THR A 111 7.72 -18.20 9.91
N ASP A 112 7.56 -19.36 10.56
CA ASP A 112 8.44 -19.77 11.62
C ASP A 112 9.80 -20.19 11.07
N THR A 113 10.84 -19.77 11.76
CA THR A 113 12.21 -20.18 11.49
C THR A 113 12.83 -20.78 12.75
N PHE A 114 13.57 -21.87 12.58
CA PHE A 114 14.33 -22.47 13.68
C PHE A 114 15.76 -21.93 13.62
N SER A 115 16.15 -21.23 14.68
CA SER A 115 17.49 -20.66 14.82
C SER A 115 17.95 -20.72 16.27
N ALA A 116 19.22 -21.06 16.51
CA ALA A 116 19.83 -21.12 17.84
C ALA A 116 19.06 -22.00 18.86
N GLY A 117 18.35 -23.04 18.41
CA GLY A 117 17.59 -23.93 19.28
C GLY A 117 16.16 -23.49 19.59
N GLU A 118 15.72 -22.38 19.06
CA GLU A 118 14.38 -21.82 19.27
C GLU A 118 13.64 -21.60 17.96
N VAL A 119 12.31 -21.72 18.04
CA VAL A 119 11.40 -21.34 16.95
C VAL A 119 11.07 -19.86 17.10
N THR A 120 11.33 -19.08 16.06
CA THR A 120 11.04 -17.65 16.02
C THR A 120 10.24 -17.29 14.80
N PHE A 121 9.23 -16.43 14.96
CA PHE A 121 8.47 -15.91 13.84
C PHE A 121 9.29 -14.89 13.05
N ARG A 122 9.47 -15.17 11.76
CA ARG A 122 10.06 -14.23 10.80
C ARG A 122 8.94 -13.52 10.05
N PRO A 123 8.67 -12.23 10.35
CA PRO A 123 7.57 -11.50 9.74
C PRO A 123 7.79 -11.27 8.25
N GLY A 124 6.71 -11.40 7.47
CA GLY A 124 6.67 -11.05 6.07
C GLY A 124 6.39 -9.55 5.84
N PRO A 125 6.43 -9.11 4.57
CA PRO A 125 6.30 -7.68 4.22
C PRO A 125 4.93 -7.09 4.60
N VAL A 126 3.84 -7.84 4.41
CA VAL A 126 2.48 -7.39 4.76
C VAL A 126 2.34 -7.24 6.28
N TYR A 127 2.82 -8.22 7.04
CA TYR A 127 2.81 -8.16 8.50
C TYR A 127 3.63 -6.98 9.03
N THR A 128 4.83 -6.80 8.47
CA THR A 128 5.73 -5.71 8.91
C THR A 128 5.13 -4.35 8.59
N ALA A 129 4.60 -4.13 7.39
CA ALA A 129 3.91 -2.90 7.04
C ALA A 129 2.70 -2.64 7.95
N ALA A 130 1.92 -3.69 8.23
CA ALA A 130 0.75 -3.62 9.10
C ALA A 130 1.11 -3.22 10.53
N LYS A 131 2.19 -3.75 11.07
CA LYS A 131 2.68 -3.49 12.44
C LYS A 131 3.25 -2.08 12.60
N THR A 132 3.99 -1.60 11.60
CA THR A 132 4.80 -0.37 11.70
C THR A 132 4.12 0.88 11.14
N GLY A 133 2.90 0.74 10.63
CA GLY A 133 2.20 1.87 10.01
C GLY A 133 2.73 2.21 8.62
N GLY A 134 3.34 1.24 7.94
CA GLY A 134 3.85 1.41 6.60
C GLY A 134 2.79 1.30 5.51
N PHE A 135 3.18 1.66 4.29
CA PHE A 135 2.39 1.40 3.10
C PHE A 135 2.88 0.11 2.45
N ALA A 136 1.97 -0.85 2.26
CA ALA A 136 2.26 -2.08 1.53
C ALA A 136 1.76 -1.94 0.08
N VAL A 137 2.67 -2.02 -0.88
CA VAL A 137 2.34 -2.01 -2.31
C VAL A 137 2.20 -3.45 -2.78
N LEU A 138 0.98 -3.81 -3.16
CA LEU A 138 0.57 -5.15 -3.61
C LEU A 138 0.53 -5.15 -5.14
N ASP A 139 1.69 -5.36 -5.76
CA ASP A 139 1.85 -5.25 -7.21
C ASP A 139 1.34 -6.51 -7.93
N GLU A 140 0.58 -6.27 -9.02
CA GLU A 140 -0.04 -7.31 -9.84
C GLU A 140 -0.93 -8.28 -9.02
N ILE A 141 -1.75 -7.72 -8.11
CA ILE A 141 -2.56 -8.49 -7.17
C ILE A 141 -3.44 -9.55 -7.83
N ASN A 142 -3.84 -9.33 -9.09
CA ASN A 142 -4.65 -10.26 -9.88
C ASN A 142 -3.87 -11.48 -10.44
N MET A 143 -2.56 -11.57 -10.19
CA MET A 143 -1.76 -12.76 -10.54
C MET A 143 -1.75 -13.83 -9.46
N ALA A 144 -2.20 -13.52 -8.25
CA ALA A 144 -2.20 -14.42 -7.11
C ALA A 144 -3.25 -15.54 -7.22
N LYS A 145 -2.98 -16.64 -6.51
CA LYS A 145 -4.00 -17.67 -6.25
C LYS A 145 -4.95 -17.22 -5.15
N SER A 146 -6.17 -17.74 -5.18
CA SER A 146 -7.20 -17.42 -4.20
C SER A 146 -6.78 -17.72 -2.76
N GLU A 147 -5.98 -18.76 -2.55
CA GLU A 147 -5.48 -19.18 -1.24
C GLU A 147 -4.53 -18.14 -0.61
N ALA A 148 -3.64 -17.55 -1.41
CA ALA A 148 -2.76 -16.48 -0.94
C ALA A 148 -3.55 -15.21 -0.62
N MET A 149 -4.64 -14.97 -1.34
CA MET A 149 -5.51 -13.80 -1.13
C MET A 149 -6.40 -13.92 0.11
N ALA A 150 -6.69 -15.15 0.57
CA ALA A 150 -7.58 -15.38 1.71
C ALA A 150 -7.12 -14.66 2.99
N VAL A 151 -5.81 -14.60 3.23
CA VAL A 151 -5.23 -13.93 4.40
C VAL A 151 -5.39 -12.41 4.36
N LEU A 152 -5.60 -11.83 3.19
CA LEU A 152 -5.77 -10.39 3.03
C LEU A 152 -7.20 -9.92 3.34
N HIS A 153 -8.19 -10.81 3.36
CA HIS A 153 -9.58 -10.39 3.57
C HIS A 153 -9.82 -9.71 4.92
N ALA A 154 -9.28 -10.27 6.02
CA ALA A 154 -9.39 -9.65 7.34
C ALA A 154 -8.45 -8.45 7.53
N THR A 155 -7.34 -8.44 6.78
CA THR A 155 -6.36 -7.36 6.78
C THR A 155 -6.89 -6.10 6.10
N LEU A 156 -7.61 -6.28 5.00
CA LEU A 156 -8.08 -5.18 4.14
C LEU A 156 -9.47 -4.66 4.51
N ASP A 157 -10.25 -5.39 5.31
CA ASP A 157 -11.59 -4.95 5.71
C ASP A 157 -11.59 -4.17 7.03
N PHE A 158 -12.78 -3.84 7.53
CA PHE A 158 -12.99 -3.05 8.75
C PHE A 158 -12.34 -3.67 10.01
N ARG A 159 -12.09 -4.98 10.03
CA ARG A 159 -11.43 -5.67 11.14
C ARG A 159 -9.98 -5.24 11.31
N ARG A 160 -9.29 -4.96 10.19
CA ARG A 160 -7.90 -4.48 10.17
C ARG A 160 -7.00 -5.32 11.07
N THR A 161 -7.02 -6.64 10.87
CA THR A 161 -6.27 -7.60 11.69
C THR A 161 -5.55 -8.63 10.84
N ILE A 162 -4.46 -9.14 11.39
CA ILE A 162 -3.75 -10.31 10.86
C ILE A 162 -3.71 -11.36 11.96
N ASP A 163 -4.24 -12.55 11.66
CA ASP A 163 -4.16 -13.72 12.53
C ASP A 163 -2.99 -14.59 12.05
N VAL A 164 -2.05 -14.86 12.95
CA VAL A 164 -0.94 -15.79 12.72
C VAL A 164 -1.11 -16.97 13.66
N PRO A 165 -1.31 -18.21 13.18
CA PRO A 165 -1.49 -19.36 14.04
C PRO A 165 -0.34 -19.51 15.03
N GLY A 166 -0.66 -19.65 16.33
CA GLY A 166 0.32 -19.78 17.41
C GLY A 166 0.87 -18.45 17.96
N TYR A 167 0.42 -17.31 17.43
CA TYR A 167 0.81 -15.98 17.89
C TYR A 167 -0.41 -15.11 18.19
N ASP A 168 -0.17 -14.00 18.88
CA ASP A 168 -1.21 -13.01 19.14
C ASP A 168 -1.69 -12.36 17.84
N ARG A 169 -2.99 -12.08 17.78
CA ARG A 169 -3.59 -11.33 16.70
C ARG A 169 -2.97 -9.94 16.60
N LEU A 170 -2.46 -9.59 15.43
CA LEU A 170 -1.98 -8.25 15.14
C LEU A 170 -3.15 -7.34 14.73
N SER A 171 -3.40 -6.27 15.48
CA SER A 171 -4.21 -5.14 15.01
C SER A 171 -3.34 -4.21 14.18
N LEU A 172 -3.82 -3.80 13.01
CA LEU A 172 -3.05 -2.93 12.12
C LEU A 172 -2.83 -1.54 12.74
N HIS A 173 -1.62 -1.05 12.57
CA HIS A 173 -1.33 0.34 12.94
C HIS A 173 -2.24 1.32 12.16
N PRO A 174 -2.78 2.38 12.80
CA PRO A 174 -3.75 3.29 12.17
C PRO A 174 -3.26 3.94 10.87
N ALA A 175 -1.95 4.19 10.74
CA ALA A 175 -1.35 4.77 9.54
C ALA A 175 -1.17 3.78 8.38
N THR A 176 -1.33 2.46 8.60
CA THR A 176 -1.13 1.45 7.54
C THR A 176 -2.14 1.61 6.43
N ARG A 177 -1.64 1.58 5.18
CA ARG A 177 -2.47 1.50 3.96
C ARG A 177 -1.92 0.43 3.02
N PHE A 178 -2.83 -0.16 2.26
CA PHE A 178 -2.50 -1.07 1.19
C PHE A 178 -2.80 -0.40 -0.15
N ILE A 179 -1.83 -0.43 -1.05
CA ILE A 179 -1.95 0.11 -2.39
C ILE A 179 -1.76 -1.06 -3.35
N ALA A 180 -2.86 -1.57 -3.88
CA ALA A 180 -2.81 -2.65 -4.85
C ALA A 180 -2.70 -2.10 -6.27
N THR A 181 -1.97 -2.79 -7.13
CA THR A 181 -1.95 -2.51 -8.57
C THR A 181 -2.52 -3.68 -9.35
N MET A 182 -3.22 -3.38 -10.42
CA MET A 182 -3.78 -4.38 -11.33
C MET A 182 -3.58 -3.93 -12.77
N ASN A 183 -3.14 -4.86 -13.61
CA ASN A 183 -3.14 -4.69 -15.06
C ASN A 183 -4.35 -5.41 -15.64
N TYR A 184 -4.96 -4.85 -16.69
CA TYR A 184 -6.05 -5.49 -17.43
C TYR A 184 -5.66 -5.71 -18.90
N GLY A 185 -6.37 -6.63 -19.57
CA GLY A 185 -6.20 -6.86 -21.00
C GLY A 185 -5.04 -7.77 -21.42
N TYR A 186 -4.38 -8.48 -20.49
CA TYR A 186 -3.28 -9.38 -20.82
C TYR A 186 -3.64 -10.85 -20.58
N ALA A 187 -3.05 -11.73 -21.38
CA ALA A 187 -3.16 -13.18 -21.21
C ALA A 187 -2.60 -13.60 -19.83
N GLY A 188 -3.40 -14.31 -19.04
CA GLY A 188 -3.03 -14.76 -17.69
C GLY A 188 -3.49 -13.85 -16.54
N THR A 189 -4.03 -12.65 -16.82
CA THR A 189 -4.69 -11.85 -15.79
C THR A 189 -6.03 -12.46 -15.43
N LYS A 190 -6.29 -12.59 -14.12
CA LYS A 190 -7.57 -13.02 -13.58
C LYS A 190 -8.39 -11.79 -13.15
N GLU A 191 -9.70 -11.90 -13.27
CA GLU A 191 -10.56 -10.95 -12.59
C GLU A 191 -10.42 -11.12 -11.08
N LEU A 192 -10.27 -10.01 -10.37
CA LEU A 192 -10.32 -10.06 -8.91
C LEU A 192 -11.74 -10.36 -8.45
N ASN A 193 -11.85 -11.14 -7.39
CA ASN A 193 -13.12 -11.39 -6.72
C ASN A 193 -13.71 -10.05 -6.25
N GLU A 194 -14.98 -9.81 -6.55
CA GLU A 194 -15.72 -8.60 -6.15
C GLU A 194 -15.60 -8.31 -4.64
N ALA A 195 -15.62 -9.36 -3.81
CA ALA A 195 -15.43 -9.23 -2.37
C ALA A 195 -14.05 -8.64 -1.99
N LEU A 196 -13.02 -8.85 -2.81
CA LEU A 196 -11.71 -8.24 -2.59
C LEU A 196 -11.69 -6.81 -3.12
N VAL A 197 -12.23 -6.58 -4.31
CA VAL A 197 -12.31 -5.23 -4.93
C VAL A 197 -13.04 -4.27 -4.01
N SER A 198 -14.13 -4.70 -3.36
CA SER A 198 -14.92 -3.88 -2.44
C SER A 198 -14.18 -3.39 -1.19
N ARG A 199 -12.97 -3.92 -0.93
CA ARG A 199 -12.09 -3.51 0.19
C ARG A 199 -11.12 -2.39 -0.18
N PHE A 200 -11.20 -1.91 -1.40
CA PHE A 200 -10.37 -0.83 -1.91
C PHE A 200 -11.23 0.33 -2.39
N ALA A 201 -10.76 1.54 -2.14
CA ALA A 201 -11.20 2.68 -2.91
C ALA A 201 -10.54 2.58 -4.30
N VAL A 202 -11.35 2.40 -5.34
CA VAL A 202 -10.85 2.28 -6.71
C VAL A 202 -10.47 3.67 -7.21
N SER A 203 -9.19 3.92 -7.33
CA SER A 203 -8.65 5.06 -8.05
C SER A 203 -8.46 4.66 -9.50
N GLY A 204 -9.29 5.22 -10.38
CA GLY A 204 -9.42 4.86 -11.79
C GLY A 204 -8.12 4.73 -12.59
N CYS A 205 -8.27 4.45 -13.90
CA CYS A 205 -7.17 4.20 -14.82
C CYS A 205 -6.08 5.29 -14.75
N LEU A 206 -4.87 4.86 -14.45
CA LEU A 206 -3.65 5.59 -14.77
C LEU A 206 -3.26 5.27 -16.21
#